data_acba6129cea2dc8babd8ef7b3632e7b1
#
_entry.id   acba6129cea2dc8babd8ef7b3632e7b1
#
_cell.length_a   1.000
_cell.length_b   1.000
_cell.length_c   1.000
_cell.angle_alpha   90.00
_cell.angle_beta   90.00
_cell.angle_gamma   90.00
#
_symmetry.space_group_name_H-M   'P 1'
#
loop_
_entity.id
_entity.type
_entity.pdbx_description
1 polymer ?
#
loop_
_entity_poly.entity_id
_entity_poly.type
_entity_poly.pdbx_seq_one_letter_code
_entity_poly.pdbx_strand_id
1 'polypeptide(L)'
;MKEFHTWRQKHFNRVSEYSWRIKSTEHERKIRDEFAQYAVSIKLEDATSGIPEPLYSNYPFEWDTEHYARILDFTKTNEVSLPTGQVRCTSTEGGFLAIYRQLTSGLIYSSEADSTSYKLSSAREDALVNLIDEVQGPVLVAIFYRSEVQDLLKRFGNRAKAFTGATSPKDRMALIDDWNADKIPVLIAAPSAMGHGINLQKGSCRTIVWYTHTFDWAQRAQFNARLVRSGQTKTISIVDLVADAGIDMAVLESLEKKQTGEQALLEVLDIKNRFKAKVVDHA
;
A
#
# COMPACT_ATOMS: atom_id res chain seq x y z
N MET A 1 -34.15 12.06 5.97
CA MET A 1 -33.73 11.62 4.63
C MET A 1 -33.96 12.66 3.52
N LYS A 2 -35.12 13.35 3.46
CA LYS A 2 -35.37 14.40 2.44
C LYS A 2 -34.37 15.56 2.51
N GLU A 3 -33.99 16.00 3.70
CA GLU A 3 -33.00 17.11 3.90
C GLU A 3 -31.60 16.80 3.38
N PHE A 4 -31.09 15.57 3.59
CA PHE A 4 -29.79 15.15 3.06
C PHE A 4 -29.77 15.12 1.52
N HIS A 5 -30.84 14.65 0.89
CA HIS A 5 -30.95 14.67 -0.57
C HIS A 5 -30.92 16.10 -1.13
N THR A 6 -31.63 17.02 -0.51
CA THR A 6 -31.68 18.43 -0.90
C THR A 6 -30.28 19.07 -0.70
N TRP A 7 -29.66 18.85 0.45
CA TRP A 7 -28.31 19.33 0.74
C TRP A 7 -27.29 18.79 -0.27
N ARG A 8 -27.33 17.48 -0.57
CA ARG A 8 -26.45 16.86 -1.56
C ARG A 8 -26.62 17.47 -2.95
N GLN A 9 -27.85 17.66 -3.42
CA GLN A 9 -28.12 18.29 -4.71
C GLN A 9 -27.65 19.76 -4.77
N LYS A 10 -27.68 20.47 -3.64
CA LYS A 10 -27.17 21.85 -3.54
C LYS A 10 -25.68 21.92 -3.81
N HIS A 11 -24.89 20.98 -3.30
CA HIS A 11 -23.43 21.07 -3.29
C HIS A 11 -22.74 20.17 -4.31
N PHE A 12 -23.39 19.14 -4.83
CA PHE A 12 -22.81 18.14 -5.71
C PHE A 12 -23.56 18.00 -7.03
N ASN A 13 -22.83 17.67 -8.09
CA ASN A 13 -23.36 17.17 -9.35
C ASN A 13 -23.34 15.63 -9.34
N ARG A 14 -24.41 15.01 -9.81
CA ARG A 14 -24.45 13.56 -10.01
C ARG A 14 -23.65 13.21 -11.26
N VAL A 15 -22.66 12.34 -11.12
CA VAL A 15 -21.80 11.89 -12.22
C VAL A 15 -22.27 10.52 -12.73
N SER A 16 -22.71 9.63 -11.82
CA SER A 16 -23.29 8.33 -12.15
C SER A 16 -24.36 7.95 -11.14
N GLU A 17 -24.93 6.75 -11.24
CA GLU A 17 -25.90 6.26 -10.26
C GLU A 17 -25.37 6.27 -8.82
N TYR A 18 -24.07 5.99 -8.64
CA TYR A 18 -23.43 5.85 -7.34
C TYR A 18 -22.36 6.90 -7.05
N SER A 19 -22.07 7.83 -7.97
CA SER A 19 -21.02 8.82 -7.79
C SER A 19 -21.50 10.26 -7.92
N TRP A 20 -20.88 11.13 -7.09
CA TRP A 20 -21.21 12.55 -6.99
C TRP A 20 -19.91 13.35 -6.92
N ARG A 21 -19.88 14.49 -7.60
CA ARG A 21 -18.72 15.42 -7.61
C ARG A 21 -19.14 16.76 -7.05
N ILE A 22 -18.30 17.39 -6.24
CA ILE A 22 -18.52 18.75 -5.74
C ILE A 22 -18.62 19.70 -6.93
N LYS A 23 -19.59 20.63 -6.89
CA LYS A 23 -19.88 21.54 -8.00
C LYS A 23 -18.73 22.50 -8.30
N SER A 24 -18.10 23.05 -7.27
CA SER A 24 -16.99 23.98 -7.37
C SER A 24 -16.25 24.13 -6.05
N THR A 25 -15.07 24.79 -6.08
CA THR A 25 -14.28 25.16 -4.90
C THR A 25 -15.08 26.03 -3.92
N GLU A 26 -16.00 26.88 -4.42
CA GLU A 26 -16.88 27.68 -3.57
C GLU A 26 -17.87 26.80 -2.79
N HIS A 27 -18.43 25.75 -3.42
CA HIS A 27 -19.29 24.79 -2.73
C HIS A 27 -18.51 23.97 -1.71
N GLU A 28 -17.26 23.62 -1.99
CA GLU A 28 -16.37 22.96 -1.04
C GLU A 28 -16.16 23.83 0.20
N ARG A 29 -15.89 25.14 0.01
CA ARG A 29 -15.73 26.08 1.12
C ARG A 29 -17.00 26.18 1.95
N LYS A 30 -18.18 26.30 1.31
CA LYS A 30 -19.47 26.35 2.00
C LYS A 30 -19.73 25.09 2.84
N ILE A 31 -19.40 23.92 2.30
CA ILE A 31 -19.47 22.65 3.03
C ILE A 31 -18.56 22.69 4.26
N ARG A 32 -17.32 23.13 4.11
CA ARG A 32 -16.39 23.24 5.25
C ARG A 32 -16.90 24.19 6.31
N ASP A 33 -17.43 25.35 5.91
CA ASP A 33 -17.96 26.36 6.83
C ASP A 33 -19.20 25.84 7.57
N GLU A 34 -20.09 25.10 6.90
CA GLU A 34 -21.23 24.43 7.51
C GLU A 34 -20.77 23.36 8.52
N PHE A 35 -19.76 22.54 8.18
CA PHE A 35 -19.24 21.52 9.08
C PHE A 35 -18.40 22.08 10.24
N ALA A 36 -17.70 23.21 10.06
CA ALA A 36 -16.89 23.83 11.09
C ALA A 36 -17.68 24.21 12.35
N GLN A 37 -19.00 24.38 12.22
CA GLN A 37 -19.90 24.65 13.36
C GLN A 37 -20.12 23.41 14.25
N TYR A 38 -19.88 22.21 13.72
CA TYR A 38 -20.16 20.93 14.37
C TYR A 38 -18.94 20.03 14.53
N ALA A 39 -17.82 20.40 13.94
CA ALA A 39 -16.60 19.60 13.92
C ALA A 39 -15.38 20.45 14.27
N VAL A 40 -14.55 19.94 15.17
CA VAL A 40 -13.22 20.47 15.43
C VAL A 40 -12.22 19.63 14.64
N SER A 41 -11.52 20.26 13.70
CA SER A 41 -10.40 19.62 12.98
C SER A 41 -9.09 20.06 13.63
N ILE A 42 -8.39 19.11 14.23
CA ILE A 42 -7.07 19.32 14.82
C ILE A 42 -6.08 18.51 13.99
N LYS A 43 -5.08 19.16 13.43
CA LYS A 43 -4.00 18.43 12.77
C LYS A 43 -3.19 17.66 13.82
N LEU A 44 -2.63 16.51 13.41
CA LEU A 44 -1.83 15.67 14.31
C LEU A 44 -0.63 16.45 14.86
N GLU A 45 0.01 17.25 14.03
CA GLU A 45 1.11 18.15 14.39
C GLU A 45 0.74 19.19 15.48
N ASP A 46 -0.51 19.70 15.45
CA ASP A 46 -1.03 20.66 16.45
C ASP A 46 -1.48 19.97 17.74
N ALA A 47 -1.93 18.71 17.62
CA ALA A 47 -2.46 17.95 18.77
C ALA A 47 -1.38 17.27 19.60
N THR A 48 -0.17 17.11 19.06
CA THR A 48 0.89 16.28 19.65
C THR A 48 2.24 16.98 19.58
N SER A 49 2.44 17.97 20.46
CA SER A 49 3.78 18.49 20.71
C SER A 49 4.67 17.36 21.26
N GLY A 50 5.70 16.96 20.49
CA GLY A 50 6.72 16.02 20.94
C GLY A 50 6.75 14.64 20.30
N ILE A 51 5.93 14.36 19.27
CA ILE A 51 6.18 13.19 18.43
C ILE A 51 7.28 13.54 17.43
N PRO A 52 8.41 12.80 17.41
CA PRO A 52 9.43 13.00 16.39
C PRO A 52 8.88 12.77 14.97
N GLU A 53 9.26 13.63 14.04
CA GLU A 53 8.88 13.42 12.62
C GLU A 53 9.43 12.08 12.12
N PRO A 54 8.63 11.29 11.40
CA PRO A 54 9.10 10.06 10.80
C PRO A 54 10.10 10.34 9.67
N LEU A 55 11.10 9.47 9.55
CA LEU A 55 12.07 9.50 8.47
C LEU A 55 11.61 8.57 7.34
N TYR A 56 11.39 9.11 6.16
CA TYR A 56 11.04 8.34 4.97
C TYR A 56 12.28 8.05 4.14
N SER A 57 12.41 6.82 3.67
CA SER A 57 13.49 6.40 2.78
C SER A 57 13.03 5.29 1.84
N ASN A 58 13.68 5.21 0.67
CA ASN A 58 13.49 4.13 -0.28
C ASN A 58 14.64 3.12 -0.13
N TYR A 59 14.31 1.84 -0.16
CA TYR A 59 15.25 0.75 -0.27
C TYR A 59 15.12 0.13 -1.66
N PRO A 60 16.02 0.49 -2.60
CA PRO A 60 15.94 0.00 -3.97
C PRO A 60 16.41 -1.45 -4.05
N PHE A 61 15.82 -2.22 -4.97
CA PHE A 61 16.27 -3.56 -5.32
C PHE A 61 16.02 -3.84 -6.81
N GLU A 62 16.73 -4.78 -7.35
CA GLU A 62 16.65 -5.22 -8.74
C GLU A 62 15.90 -6.54 -8.83
N TRP A 63 15.05 -6.67 -9.87
CA TRP A 63 14.48 -7.96 -10.22
C TRP A 63 15.54 -8.89 -10.83
N ASP A 64 15.34 -10.20 -10.69
CA ASP A 64 16.07 -11.13 -11.55
C ASP A 64 15.73 -10.88 -13.03
N THR A 65 16.68 -11.23 -13.91
CA THR A 65 16.59 -10.92 -15.36
C THR A 65 15.30 -11.46 -16.01
N GLU A 66 14.88 -12.65 -15.59
CA GLU A 66 13.66 -13.27 -16.14
C GLU A 66 12.41 -12.50 -15.74
N HIS A 67 12.30 -12.12 -14.47
CA HIS A 67 11.13 -11.39 -13.97
C HIS A 67 11.10 -9.96 -14.50
N TYR A 68 12.26 -9.30 -14.59
CA TYR A 68 12.38 -7.99 -15.21
C TYR A 68 11.87 -8.01 -16.67
N ALA A 69 12.32 -8.99 -17.46
CA ALA A 69 11.86 -9.18 -18.84
C ALA A 69 10.34 -9.42 -18.93
N ARG A 70 9.78 -10.22 -18.00
CA ARG A 70 8.33 -10.48 -17.90
C ARG A 70 7.53 -9.20 -17.63
N ILE A 71 8.00 -8.33 -16.72
CA ILE A 71 7.39 -7.04 -16.44
C ILE A 71 7.39 -6.17 -17.71
N LEU A 72 8.52 -6.07 -18.40
CA LEU A 72 8.63 -5.28 -19.63
C LEU A 72 7.75 -5.82 -20.75
N ASP A 73 7.70 -7.14 -20.93
CA ASP A 73 6.87 -7.78 -21.97
C ASP A 73 5.38 -7.51 -21.69
N PHE A 74 4.94 -7.66 -20.44
CA PHE A 74 3.56 -7.33 -20.07
C PHE A 74 3.19 -5.87 -20.42
N THR A 75 4.10 -4.91 -20.25
CA THR A 75 3.81 -3.50 -20.61
C THR A 75 3.58 -3.30 -22.11
N LYS A 76 4.13 -4.18 -22.95
CA LYS A 76 3.99 -4.12 -24.43
C LYS A 76 2.76 -4.88 -24.92
N THR A 77 2.54 -6.08 -24.38
CA THR A 77 1.56 -7.04 -24.90
C THR A 77 0.23 -7.01 -24.15
N ASN A 78 0.20 -6.57 -22.90
CA ASN A 78 -0.88 -6.76 -21.93
C ASN A 78 -1.16 -8.24 -21.62
N GLU A 79 -0.20 -9.12 -21.85
CA GLU A 79 -0.28 -10.55 -21.65
C GLU A 79 0.83 -11.03 -20.71
N VAL A 80 0.52 -12.04 -19.89
CA VAL A 80 1.49 -12.70 -19.02
C VAL A 80 1.24 -14.19 -18.99
N SER A 81 2.29 -14.98 -19.23
CA SER A 81 2.24 -16.43 -19.12
C SER A 81 2.32 -16.88 -17.66
N LEU A 82 1.38 -17.74 -17.28
CA LEU A 82 1.37 -18.39 -15.98
C LEU A 82 2.32 -19.61 -16.00
N PRO A 83 2.82 -20.05 -14.83
CA PRO A 83 3.62 -21.28 -14.74
C PRO A 83 2.90 -22.54 -15.24
N THR A 84 1.58 -22.52 -15.35
CA THR A 84 0.75 -23.59 -15.92
C THR A 84 0.76 -23.64 -17.45
N GLY A 85 1.37 -22.64 -18.12
CA GLY A 85 1.30 -22.47 -19.56
C GLY A 85 0.08 -21.69 -20.07
N GLN A 86 -0.87 -21.38 -19.19
CA GLN A 86 -1.99 -20.50 -19.53
C GLN A 86 -1.50 -19.06 -19.69
N VAL A 87 -2.15 -18.30 -20.58
CA VAL A 87 -1.89 -16.86 -20.75
C VAL A 87 -3.01 -16.07 -20.10
N ARG A 88 -2.64 -15.12 -19.24
CA ARG A 88 -3.55 -14.14 -18.68
C ARG A 88 -3.38 -12.82 -19.42
N CYS A 89 -4.45 -12.30 -19.98
CA CYS A 89 -4.45 -11.05 -20.74
C CYS A 89 -5.49 -10.07 -20.17
N THR A 90 -5.34 -8.80 -20.53
CA THR A 90 -6.29 -7.75 -20.19
C THR A 90 -6.42 -6.73 -21.32
N SER A 91 -7.64 -6.24 -21.53
CA SER A 91 -7.95 -5.16 -22.46
C SER A 91 -8.38 -3.86 -21.75
N THR A 92 -8.51 -3.89 -20.42
CA THR A 92 -8.96 -2.75 -19.64
C THR A 92 -7.82 -2.14 -18.82
N GLU A 93 -7.87 -0.83 -18.57
CA GLU A 93 -6.90 -0.12 -17.74
C GLU A 93 -6.86 -0.65 -16.30
N GLY A 94 -8.03 -0.93 -15.72
CA GLY A 94 -8.11 -1.52 -14.38
C GLY A 94 -7.49 -2.91 -14.30
N GLY A 95 -7.74 -3.75 -15.31
CA GLY A 95 -7.12 -5.07 -15.41
C GLY A 95 -5.61 -4.99 -15.61
N PHE A 96 -5.14 -4.02 -16.42
CA PHE A 96 -3.71 -3.76 -16.57
C PHE A 96 -3.08 -3.40 -15.22
N LEU A 97 -3.65 -2.44 -14.51
CA LEU A 97 -3.14 -2.02 -13.20
C LEU A 97 -3.11 -3.18 -12.21
N ALA A 98 -4.17 -4.01 -12.18
CA ALA A 98 -4.27 -5.14 -11.27
C ALA A 98 -3.15 -6.18 -11.53
N ILE A 99 -2.92 -6.55 -12.80
CA ILE A 99 -1.85 -7.49 -13.18
C ILE A 99 -0.47 -6.85 -12.95
N TYR A 100 -0.28 -5.60 -13.34
CA TYR A 100 1.01 -4.91 -13.19
C TYR A 100 1.46 -4.81 -11.74
N ARG A 101 0.52 -4.55 -10.81
CA ARG A 101 0.79 -4.57 -9.37
C ARG A 101 1.17 -5.95 -8.85
N GLN A 102 0.53 -7.02 -9.36
CA GLN A 102 0.89 -8.39 -9.01
C GLN A 102 2.31 -8.72 -9.47
N LEU A 103 2.65 -8.37 -10.71
CA LEU A 103 4.00 -8.54 -11.24
C LEU A 103 5.04 -7.75 -10.41
N THR A 104 4.72 -6.50 -10.05
CA THR A 104 5.60 -5.69 -9.18
C THR A 104 5.74 -6.30 -7.77
N SER A 105 4.85 -7.17 -7.34
CA SER A 105 4.98 -7.92 -6.08
C SER A 105 5.70 -9.26 -6.24
N GLY A 106 6.15 -9.61 -7.45
CA GLY A 106 6.81 -10.89 -7.75
C GLY A 106 5.86 -12.08 -7.81
N LEU A 107 4.57 -11.84 -8.00
CA LEU A 107 3.52 -12.87 -8.03
C LEU A 107 2.50 -12.63 -9.13
N ILE A 108 1.67 -13.63 -9.41
CA ILE A 108 0.50 -13.52 -10.27
C ILE A 108 -0.61 -14.45 -9.77
N TYR A 109 -1.85 -14.00 -9.78
CA TYR A 109 -3.01 -14.86 -9.54
C TYR A 109 -3.46 -15.52 -10.84
N SER A 110 -4.05 -16.73 -10.76
CA SER A 110 -4.55 -17.47 -11.93
C SER A 110 -5.66 -16.71 -12.67
N SER A 111 -6.56 -16.05 -11.91
CA SER A 111 -7.62 -15.19 -12.40
C SER A 111 -8.06 -14.18 -11.35
N GLU A 112 -8.99 -13.30 -11.67
CA GLU A 112 -9.60 -12.39 -10.69
C GLU A 112 -10.53 -13.12 -9.70
N ALA A 113 -11.12 -14.23 -10.14
CA ALA A 113 -12.07 -15.01 -9.35
C ALA A 113 -11.38 -16.11 -8.52
N ASP A 114 -10.18 -16.54 -8.91
CA ASP A 114 -9.44 -17.62 -8.25
C ASP A 114 -8.31 -17.05 -7.40
N SER A 115 -8.26 -17.47 -6.13
CA SER A 115 -7.22 -17.07 -5.17
C SER A 115 -5.91 -17.85 -5.32
N THR A 116 -5.80 -18.75 -6.29
CA THR A 116 -4.55 -19.45 -6.58
C THR A 116 -3.53 -18.47 -7.11
N SER A 117 -2.40 -18.37 -6.44
CA SER A 117 -1.29 -17.47 -6.82
C SER A 117 -0.04 -18.26 -7.13
N TYR A 118 0.74 -17.73 -8.05
CA TYR A 118 2.04 -18.26 -8.45
C TYR A 118 3.11 -17.23 -8.09
N LYS A 119 4.14 -17.68 -7.40
CA LYS A 119 5.35 -16.90 -7.16
C LYS A 119 6.17 -16.88 -8.44
N LEU A 120 6.56 -15.70 -8.89
CA LEU A 120 7.34 -15.49 -10.11
C LEU A 120 8.79 -15.10 -9.84
N SER A 121 9.05 -14.45 -8.71
CA SER A 121 10.38 -14.04 -8.28
C SER A 121 10.46 -13.98 -6.75
N SER A 122 11.64 -14.20 -6.19
CA SER A 122 11.94 -14.00 -4.76
C SER A 122 12.69 -12.70 -4.47
N ALA A 123 13.08 -11.93 -5.49
CA ALA A 123 13.95 -10.76 -5.32
C ALA A 123 13.45 -9.75 -4.29
N ARG A 124 12.14 -9.47 -4.27
CA ARG A 124 11.51 -8.59 -3.26
C ARG A 124 11.59 -9.17 -1.84
N GLU A 125 11.45 -10.48 -1.68
CA GLU A 125 11.60 -11.13 -0.37
C GLU A 125 13.05 -11.09 0.10
N ASP A 126 13.99 -11.34 -0.82
CA ASP A 126 15.42 -11.29 -0.51
C ASP A 126 15.83 -9.86 -0.11
N ALA A 127 15.32 -8.85 -0.79
CA ALA A 127 15.48 -7.45 -0.41
C ALA A 127 14.92 -7.14 0.99
N LEU A 128 13.74 -7.67 1.32
CA LEU A 128 13.18 -7.52 2.66
C LEU A 128 14.04 -8.21 3.73
N VAL A 129 14.56 -9.40 3.46
CA VAL A 129 15.44 -10.12 4.40
C VAL A 129 16.70 -9.30 4.65
N ASN A 130 17.37 -8.83 3.59
CA ASN A 130 18.57 -8.01 3.70
C ASN A 130 18.32 -6.75 4.54
N LEU A 131 17.22 -6.03 4.23
CA LEU A 131 16.83 -4.85 5.00
C LEU A 131 16.59 -5.17 6.49
N ILE A 132 15.87 -6.26 6.79
CA ILE A 132 15.56 -6.64 8.18
C ILE A 132 16.82 -7.04 8.94
N ASP A 133 17.78 -7.68 8.28
CA ASP A 133 19.03 -8.08 8.91
C ASP A 133 19.97 -6.87 9.18
N GLU A 134 19.78 -5.75 8.47
CA GLU A 134 20.45 -4.46 8.73
C GLU A 134 19.77 -3.65 9.87
N VAL A 135 18.48 -3.89 10.11
CA VAL A 135 17.69 -3.13 11.11
C VAL A 135 17.87 -3.70 12.51
N GLN A 136 18.12 -2.81 13.46
CA GLN A 136 18.15 -3.19 14.88
C GLN A 136 16.74 -3.13 15.48
N GLY A 137 16.26 -4.26 16.00
CA GLY A 137 14.98 -4.36 16.68
C GLY A 137 13.83 -4.88 15.81
N PRO A 138 12.59 -4.89 16.36
CA PRO A 138 11.41 -5.38 15.66
C PRO A 138 11.04 -4.53 14.45
N VAL A 139 10.50 -5.17 13.40
CA VAL A 139 10.06 -4.52 12.16
C VAL A 139 8.59 -4.79 11.89
N LEU A 140 7.83 -3.74 11.60
CA LEU A 140 6.45 -3.82 11.14
C LEU A 140 6.43 -3.79 9.61
N VAL A 141 5.95 -4.87 8.97
CA VAL A 141 5.94 -5.03 7.51
C VAL A 141 4.53 -4.88 6.97
N ALA A 142 4.31 -3.90 6.11
CA ALA A 142 3.04 -3.69 5.41
C ALA A 142 2.98 -4.52 4.13
N ILE A 143 1.92 -5.33 3.97
CA ILE A 143 1.70 -6.17 2.78
C ILE A 143 0.31 -5.92 2.19
N PHE A 144 0.13 -6.22 0.92
CA PHE A 144 -1.16 -6.06 0.25
C PHE A 144 -1.81 -7.40 -0.12
N TYR A 145 -1.06 -8.37 -0.63
CA TYR A 145 -1.59 -9.64 -1.11
C TYR A 145 -1.55 -10.74 -0.05
N ARG A 146 -2.59 -11.60 -0.05
CA ARG A 146 -2.68 -12.72 0.92
C ARG A 146 -1.57 -13.76 0.74
N SER A 147 -1.13 -13.99 -0.50
CA SER A 147 -0.02 -14.90 -0.80
C SER A 147 1.30 -14.42 -0.21
N GLU A 148 1.56 -13.11 -0.19
CA GLU A 148 2.76 -12.53 0.44
C GLU A 148 2.88 -12.93 1.92
N VAL A 149 1.74 -13.02 2.63
CA VAL A 149 1.75 -13.45 4.05
C VAL A 149 2.32 -14.85 4.18
N GLN A 150 1.87 -15.79 3.33
CA GLN A 150 2.28 -17.21 3.42
C GLN A 150 3.77 -17.35 3.07
N ASP A 151 4.21 -16.67 2.03
CA ASP A 151 5.60 -16.70 1.58
C ASP A 151 6.54 -16.10 2.64
N LEU A 152 6.19 -14.94 3.19
CA LEU A 152 6.99 -14.29 4.23
C LEU A 152 6.98 -15.06 5.55
N LEU A 153 5.84 -15.64 5.97
CA LEU A 153 5.82 -16.52 7.16
C LEU A 153 6.70 -17.75 6.97
N LYS A 154 6.71 -18.35 5.77
CA LYS A 154 7.61 -19.45 5.45
C LYS A 154 9.06 -19.03 5.47
N ARG A 155 9.37 -17.85 4.93
CA ARG A 155 10.74 -17.30 4.84
C ARG A 155 11.33 -16.97 6.21
N PHE A 156 10.54 -16.32 7.07
CA PHE A 156 11.00 -15.89 8.40
C PHE A 156 10.78 -16.93 9.51
N GLY A 157 9.93 -17.93 9.27
CA GLY A 157 9.62 -18.99 10.26
C GLY A 157 9.15 -18.41 11.60
N ASN A 158 9.75 -18.86 12.68
CA ASN A 158 9.38 -18.44 14.04
C ASN A 158 9.69 -16.96 14.36
N ARG A 159 10.48 -16.27 13.51
CA ARG A 159 10.77 -14.84 13.66
C ARG A 159 9.57 -13.96 13.30
N ALA A 160 8.61 -14.48 12.54
CA ALA A 160 7.48 -13.69 12.06
C ALA A 160 6.11 -14.16 12.60
N LYS A 161 5.22 -13.19 12.75
CA LYS A 161 3.79 -13.40 12.97
C LYS A 161 3.00 -12.52 12.00
N ALA A 162 1.76 -12.93 11.72
CA ALA A 162 0.91 -12.19 10.78
C ALA A 162 -0.34 -11.62 11.45
N PHE A 163 -0.65 -10.36 11.13
CA PHE A 163 -1.88 -9.67 11.49
C PHE A 163 -2.69 -9.36 10.24
N THR A 164 -3.73 -10.13 9.99
CA THR A 164 -4.55 -10.04 8.77
C THR A 164 -6.04 -10.04 9.09
N GLY A 165 -6.88 -9.91 8.08
CA GLY A 165 -8.33 -10.06 8.23
C GLY A 165 -8.77 -11.43 8.76
N ALA A 166 -7.96 -12.47 8.56
CA ALA A 166 -8.22 -13.82 9.06
C ALA A 166 -7.83 -14.03 10.53
N THR A 167 -7.07 -13.10 11.14
CA THR A 167 -6.69 -13.18 12.56
C THR A 167 -7.91 -13.01 13.45
N SER A 168 -8.20 -14.00 14.31
CA SER A 168 -9.37 -13.95 15.19
C SER A 168 -9.28 -12.80 16.21
N PRO A 169 -10.40 -12.27 16.73
CA PRO A 169 -10.38 -11.21 17.73
C PRO A 169 -9.54 -11.55 18.98
N LYS A 170 -9.59 -12.80 19.43
CA LYS A 170 -8.79 -13.28 20.58
C LYS A 170 -7.30 -13.26 20.26
N ASP A 171 -6.93 -13.77 19.08
CA ASP A 171 -5.52 -13.83 18.66
C ASP A 171 -4.95 -12.45 18.37
N ARG A 172 -5.79 -11.49 17.91
CA ARG A 172 -5.39 -10.11 17.72
C ARG A 172 -4.89 -9.45 19.00
N MET A 173 -5.60 -9.65 20.13
CA MET A 173 -5.19 -9.09 21.42
C MET A 173 -3.86 -9.68 21.89
N ALA A 174 -3.74 -11.01 21.85
CA ALA A 174 -2.51 -11.70 22.22
C ALA A 174 -1.32 -11.27 21.35
N LEU A 175 -1.55 -11.11 20.04
CA LEU A 175 -0.53 -10.68 19.09
C LEU A 175 -0.06 -9.24 19.37
N ILE A 176 -0.98 -8.33 19.71
CA ILE A 176 -0.65 -6.94 20.07
C ILE A 176 0.15 -6.89 21.39
N ASP A 177 -0.23 -7.70 22.37
CA ASP A 177 0.46 -7.78 23.66
C ASP A 177 1.87 -8.34 23.48
N ASP A 178 2.04 -9.42 22.73
CA ASP A 178 3.34 -10.02 22.42
C ASP A 178 4.22 -9.08 21.58
N TRP A 179 3.65 -8.34 20.62
CA TRP A 179 4.36 -7.32 19.87
C TRP A 179 4.87 -6.18 20.76
N ASN A 180 4.00 -5.64 21.59
CA ASN A 180 4.35 -4.56 22.51
C ASN A 180 5.31 -5.00 23.64
N ALA A 181 5.45 -6.30 23.85
CA ALA A 181 6.42 -6.91 24.76
C ALA A 181 7.73 -7.33 24.05
N ASP A 182 7.93 -6.92 22.80
CA ASP A 182 9.11 -7.22 21.95
C ASP A 182 9.38 -8.73 21.74
N LYS A 183 8.34 -9.57 21.81
CA LYS A 183 8.46 -11.01 21.59
C LYS A 183 8.39 -11.41 20.10
N ILE A 184 8.00 -10.48 19.22
CA ILE A 184 7.81 -10.73 17.80
C ILE A 184 8.83 -9.87 17.04
N PRO A 185 9.89 -10.47 16.44
CA PRO A 185 10.86 -9.73 15.65
C PRO A 185 10.29 -9.11 14.37
N VAL A 186 9.37 -9.80 13.70
CA VAL A 186 8.77 -9.33 12.43
C VAL A 186 7.25 -9.48 12.48
N LEU A 187 6.53 -8.36 12.43
CA LEU A 187 5.07 -8.37 12.33
C LEU A 187 4.64 -8.04 10.91
N ILE A 188 4.14 -9.06 10.20
CA ILE A 188 3.60 -8.92 8.84
C ILE A 188 2.13 -8.52 8.97
N ALA A 189 1.76 -7.37 8.43
CA ALA A 189 0.43 -6.84 8.64
C ALA A 189 -0.22 -6.31 7.36
N ALA A 190 -1.48 -6.68 7.15
CA ALA A 190 -2.30 -6.11 6.10
C ALA A 190 -2.89 -4.76 6.59
N PRO A 191 -2.59 -3.62 5.94
CA PRO A 191 -3.11 -2.32 6.36
C PRO A 191 -4.63 -2.27 6.48
N SER A 192 -5.36 -2.98 5.62
CA SER A 192 -6.83 -3.10 5.66
C SER A 192 -7.34 -3.80 6.94
N ALA A 193 -6.54 -4.66 7.56
CA ALA A 193 -6.89 -5.34 8.80
C ALA A 193 -6.55 -4.53 10.06
N MET A 194 -5.70 -3.51 9.91
CA MET A 194 -5.27 -2.61 10.99
C MET A 194 -6.28 -1.49 11.25
N GLY A 195 -7.56 -1.86 11.49
CA GLY A 195 -8.64 -0.92 11.78
C GLY A 195 -8.39 -0.04 13.01
N HIS A 196 -9.41 0.72 13.45
CA HIS A 196 -9.29 1.65 14.57
C HIS A 196 -8.94 0.95 15.89
N GLY A 197 -8.23 1.65 16.77
CA GLY A 197 -7.98 1.20 18.15
C GLY A 197 -6.75 0.31 18.38
N ILE A 198 -5.98 -0.01 17.35
CA ILE A 198 -4.75 -0.81 17.49
C ILE A 198 -3.58 0.09 17.86
N ASN A 199 -2.86 -0.27 18.91
CA ASN A 199 -1.70 0.45 19.44
C ASN A 199 -0.47 -0.45 19.38
N LEU A 200 0.49 -0.14 18.50
CA LEU A 200 1.72 -0.92 18.32
C LEU A 200 2.99 -0.18 18.77
N GLN A 201 2.85 1.02 19.36
CA GLN A 201 3.98 1.90 19.67
C GLN A 201 4.64 1.65 21.04
N LYS A 202 4.13 0.72 21.86
CA LYS A 202 4.62 0.55 23.23
C LYS A 202 5.95 -0.20 23.32
N GLY A 203 6.24 -1.07 22.32
CA GLY A 203 7.48 -1.83 22.25
C GLY A 203 8.66 -1.02 21.69
N SER A 204 9.75 -1.72 21.40
CA SER A 204 10.98 -1.12 20.88
C SER A 204 10.99 -0.91 19.37
N CYS A 205 9.97 -1.33 18.62
CA CYS A 205 9.88 -1.17 17.18
C CYS A 205 10.01 0.30 16.76
N ARG A 206 10.87 0.54 15.76
CA ARG A 206 11.12 1.88 15.20
C ARG A 206 11.15 1.87 13.67
N THR A 207 10.81 0.74 13.05
CA THR A 207 10.88 0.61 11.59
C THR A 207 9.58 0.04 11.04
N ILE A 208 9.01 0.76 10.07
CA ILE A 208 7.93 0.28 9.21
C ILE A 208 8.54 0.01 7.83
N VAL A 209 8.28 -1.16 7.26
CA VAL A 209 8.67 -1.47 5.89
C VAL A 209 7.42 -1.67 5.05
N TRP A 210 7.25 -0.87 4.02
CA TRP A 210 6.24 -1.09 3.00
C TRP A 210 6.77 -2.08 1.97
N TYR A 211 6.43 -3.34 2.17
CA TYR A 211 6.78 -4.43 1.25
C TYR A 211 6.02 -4.31 -0.06
N THR A 212 4.71 -4.04 0.03
CA THR A 212 3.84 -3.76 -1.12
C THR A 212 3.06 -2.49 -0.85
N HIS A 213 3.00 -1.58 -1.83
CA HIS A 213 2.41 -0.26 -1.66
C HIS A 213 0.90 -0.25 -1.92
N THR A 214 0.20 0.72 -1.30
CA THR A 214 -1.21 1.03 -1.55
C THR A 214 -1.33 2.40 -2.21
N PHE A 215 -2.31 2.56 -3.11
CA PHE A 215 -2.70 3.88 -3.63
C PHE A 215 -3.55 4.70 -2.66
N ASP A 216 -4.05 4.05 -1.59
CA ASP A 216 -4.87 4.71 -0.59
C ASP A 216 -3.99 5.44 0.44
N TRP A 217 -3.86 6.75 0.25
CA TRP A 217 -3.11 7.61 1.17
C TRP A 217 -3.65 7.53 2.61
N ALA A 218 -4.98 7.48 2.79
CA ALA A 218 -5.56 7.42 4.13
C ALA A 218 -5.21 6.10 4.82
N GLN A 219 -5.26 4.98 4.08
CA GLN A 219 -4.86 3.66 4.58
C GLN A 219 -3.37 3.67 4.97
N ARG A 220 -2.49 4.26 4.12
CA ARG A 220 -1.06 4.39 4.42
C ARG A 220 -0.82 5.23 5.68
N ALA A 221 -1.45 6.39 5.76
CA ALA A 221 -1.34 7.27 6.91
C ALA A 221 -1.84 6.60 8.21
N GLN A 222 -2.98 5.89 8.15
CA GLN A 222 -3.51 5.14 9.28
C GLN A 222 -2.59 4.01 9.72
N PHE A 223 -1.98 3.28 8.79
CA PHE A 223 -1.03 2.22 9.12
C PHE A 223 0.22 2.78 9.80
N ASN A 224 0.82 3.82 9.25
CA ASN A 224 1.99 4.48 9.83
C ASN A 224 1.67 5.02 11.24
N ALA A 225 0.47 5.55 11.45
CA ALA A 225 0.01 6.05 12.75
C ALA A 225 -0.17 4.96 13.82
N ARG A 226 0.08 3.67 13.52
CA ARG A 226 0.17 2.61 14.53
C ARG A 226 1.45 2.69 15.35
N LEU A 227 2.53 3.22 14.75
CA LEU A 227 3.82 3.48 15.40
C LEU A 227 4.10 4.97 15.60
N VAL A 228 3.81 5.81 14.58
CA VAL A 228 3.97 7.28 14.66
C VAL A 228 2.82 7.87 15.46
N ARG A 229 2.94 7.84 16.77
CA ARG A 229 1.84 8.18 17.67
C ARG A 229 2.32 8.78 18.98
N SER A 230 1.41 9.42 19.73
CA SER A 230 1.65 9.94 21.07
C SER A 230 2.25 8.88 22.00
N GLY A 231 3.27 9.25 22.74
CA GLY A 231 4.11 8.34 23.56
C GLY A 231 5.36 7.83 22.87
N GLN A 232 5.53 8.09 21.56
CA GLN A 232 6.77 7.81 20.83
C GLN A 232 7.81 8.91 21.13
N THR A 233 8.98 8.51 21.58
CA THR A 233 10.09 9.43 21.93
C THR A 233 11.26 9.32 20.95
N LYS A 234 11.25 8.34 20.06
CA LYS A 234 12.28 8.13 19.04
C LYS A 234 11.67 8.25 17.64
N THR A 235 12.47 8.70 16.69
CA THR A 235 12.09 8.77 15.28
C THR A 235 11.72 7.40 14.74
N ILE A 236 10.64 7.29 14.01
CA ILE A 236 10.22 6.10 13.29
C ILE A 236 10.75 6.19 11.86
N SER A 237 11.45 5.16 11.41
CA SER A 237 11.87 5.00 10.02
C SER A 237 10.75 4.31 9.23
N ILE A 238 10.34 4.91 8.13
CA ILE A 238 9.37 4.36 7.19
C ILE A 238 10.12 4.09 5.89
N VAL A 239 10.32 2.83 5.59
CA VAL A 239 11.14 2.38 4.46
C VAL A 239 10.24 1.77 3.40
N ASP A 240 10.36 2.25 2.18
CA ASP A 240 9.66 1.74 1.02
C ASP A 240 10.59 0.82 0.22
N LEU A 241 10.20 -0.46 0.03
CA LEU A 241 10.89 -1.33 -0.91
C LEU A 241 10.49 -0.92 -2.33
N VAL A 242 11.47 -0.58 -3.15
CA VAL A 242 11.26 -0.05 -4.50
C VAL A 242 12.02 -0.87 -5.51
N ALA A 243 11.29 -1.49 -6.43
CA ALA A 243 11.88 -2.25 -7.51
C ALA A 243 12.40 -1.33 -8.63
N ASP A 244 13.43 -1.77 -9.35
CA ASP A 244 13.99 -1.12 -10.53
C ASP A 244 13.02 -1.07 -11.72
N ALA A 245 12.01 -1.96 -11.73
CA ALA A 245 10.92 -1.96 -12.69
C ALA A 245 9.59 -2.28 -12.01
N GLY A 246 8.50 -1.71 -12.53
CA GLY A 246 7.15 -1.90 -12.01
C GLY A 246 6.50 -0.59 -11.59
N ILE A 247 5.53 -0.70 -10.69
CA ILE A 247 4.62 0.40 -10.36
C ILE A 247 5.02 1.19 -9.08
N ASP A 248 6.01 0.71 -8.31
CA ASP A 248 6.28 1.24 -6.96
C ASP A 248 6.50 2.76 -6.95
N MET A 249 7.38 3.28 -7.82
CA MET A 249 7.65 4.71 -7.88
C MET A 249 6.40 5.53 -8.23
N ALA A 250 5.59 5.07 -9.18
CA ALA A 250 4.35 5.75 -9.54
C ALA A 250 3.35 5.81 -8.39
N VAL A 251 3.28 4.73 -7.58
CA VAL A 251 2.45 4.72 -6.37
C VAL A 251 2.96 5.74 -5.35
N LEU A 252 4.26 5.80 -5.11
CA LEU A 252 4.85 6.74 -4.16
C LEU A 252 4.65 8.20 -4.58
N GLU A 253 4.89 8.52 -5.84
CA GLU A 253 4.63 9.86 -6.40
C GLU A 253 3.15 10.28 -6.26
N SER A 254 2.23 9.34 -6.52
CA SER A 254 0.79 9.54 -6.35
C SER A 254 0.42 9.84 -4.89
N LEU A 255 1.03 9.12 -3.95
CA LEU A 255 0.82 9.32 -2.52
C LEU A 255 1.32 10.69 -2.03
N GLU A 256 2.47 11.14 -2.52
CA GLU A 256 3.02 12.48 -2.21
C GLU A 256 2.09 13.59 -2.66
N LYS A 257 1.53 13.47 -3.85
CA LYS A 257 0.57 14.43 -4.42
C LYS A 257 -0.82 14.32 -3.81
N LYS A 258 -1.07 13.34 -2.93
CA LYS A 258 -2.40 13.00 -2.39
C LYS A 258 -3.45 12.82 -3.48
N GLN A 259 -3.05 12.23 -4.59
CA GLN A 259 -3.90 12.01 -5.74
C GLN A 259 -4.95 10.94 -5.48
N THR A 260 -6.04 11.01 -6.22
CA THR A 260 -7.04 9.93 -6.25
C THR A 260 -6.48 8.71 -7.00
N GLY A 261 -6.99 7.52 -6.73
CA GLY A 261 -6.58 6.30 -7.43
C GLY A 261 -6.73 6.39 -8.97
N GLU A 262 -7.69 7.19 -9.46
CA GLU A 262 -7.89 7.47 -10.89
C GLU A 262 -6.74 8.29 -11.48
N GLN A 263 -6.29 9.33 -10.78
CA GLN A 263 -5.14 10.16 -11.21
C GLN A 263 -3.83 9.37 -11.18
N ALA A 264 -3.64 8.54 -10.15
CA ALA A 264 -2.51 7.64 -10.08
C ALA A 264 -2.48 6.62 -11.23
N LEU A 265 -3.65 6.12 -11.65
CA LEU A 265 -3.77 5.23 -12.81
C LEU A 265 -3.31 5.92 -14.10
N LEU A 266 -3.70 7.18 -14.31
CA LEU A 266 -3.27 7.94 -15.49
C LEU A 266 -1.76 8.13 -15.54
N GLU A 267 -1.09 8.35 -14.40
CA GLU A 267 0.38 8.44 -14.34
C GLU A 267 1.05 7.10 -14.68
N VAL A 268 0.49 5.99 -14.19
CA VAL A 268 0.98 4.65 -14.54
C VAL A 268 0.85 4.37 -16.03
N LEU A 269 -0.25 4.78 -16.64
CA LEU A 269 -0.47 4.66 -18.08
C LEU A 269 0.48 5.56 -18.89
N ASP A 270 0.81 6.74 -18.39
CA ASP A 270 1.81 7.62 -19.00
C ASP A 270 3.22 7.00 -18.92
N ILE A 271 3.58 6.39 -17.80
CA ILE A 271 4.82 5.62 -17.67
C ILE A 271 4.84 4.48 -18.72
N LYS A 272 3.74 3.74 -18.88
CA LYS A 272 3.60 2.72 -19.94
C LYS A 272 3.87 3.30 -21.32
N ASN A 273 3.34 4.47 -21.64
CA ASN A 273 3.53 5.14 -22.91
C ASN A 273 4.97 5.61 -23.11
N ARG A 274 5.63 6.11 -22.07
CA ARG A 274 7.06 6.51 -22.10
C ARG A 274 7.98 5.32 -22.31
N PHE A 275 7.68 4.15 -21.72
CA PHE A 275 8.45 2.92 -21.98
C PHE A 275 8.27 2.45 -23.43
N LYS A 276 7.05 2.52 -23.98
CA LYS A 276 6.81 2.19 -25.40
C LYS A 276 7.59 3.11 -26.33
N ALA A 277 7.66 4.42 -26.06
CA ALA A 277 8.40 5.38 -26.88
C ALA A 277 9.92 5.11 -26.84
N LYS A 278 10.51 4.84 -25.69
CA LYS A 278 11.96 4.55 -25.58
C LYS A 278 12.40 3.27 -26.31
N VAL A 279 11.53 2.28 -26.46
CA VAL A 279 11.84 1.03 -27.16
C VAL A 279 11.82 1.22 -28.67
N VAL A 280 11.03 2.17 -29.20
CA VAL A 280 10.98 2.49 -30.65
C VAL A 280 12.23 3.24 -31.08
N ASP A 281 12.86 4.04 -30.22
CA ASP A 281 14.07 4.83 -30.54
C ASP A 281 15.37 3.98 -30.50
N HIS A 282 15.31 2.71 -30.07
CA HIS A 282 16.46 1.80 -29.99
C HIS A 282 16.29 0.52 -30.84
N ALA A 283 15.28 0.45 -31.69
CA ALA A 283 15.05 -0.61 -32.69
C ALA A 283 15.31 -0.09 -34.11
#